data_44b7af19563b5c8f9b02ab35d564c16b
#
_entry.id   44b7af19563b5c8f9b02ab35d564c16b
#
_cell.length_a   1.000
_cell.length_b   1.000
_cell.length_c   1.000
_cell.angle_alpha   90.00
_cell.angle_beta   90.00
_cell.angle_gamma   90.00
#
_symmetry.space_group_name_H-M   'P 1'
#
loop_
_entity.id
_entity.type
_entity.pdbx_description
1 polymer ?
#
loop_
_entity_poly.entity_id
_entity_poly.type
_entity_poly.pdbx_seq_one_letter_code
_entity_poly.pdbx_strand_id
1 'polypeptide(L)'
;MFSYAVKAVLFCSAVHLAGGSPLLSGSVDAVLAKRQDWGSSTSVSASVSAQVMVQGWSMAADAAGQCQSVFEAHASVDVAFEAATSFVSRVNEVNSQYGQCACNGPSAAVVSAQFQATITKLFRSWQVILQTGQEQYGNDWNTRFKPVFQSLSPAFVTMKNHFASLNIDLAAFLRVTLLDLNLFLAVGIDINVLLGLNLSIGGLLTL
;
A
#
# COMPACT_ATOMS: atom_id res chain seq x y z
N MET A 1 -7.53 43.04 -13.76
CA MET A 1 -6.35 42.45 -14.39
C MET A 1 -5.30 42.23 -13.30
N PHE A 2 -5.28 41.05 -12.70
CA PHE A 2 -4.22 40.66 -11.78
C PHE A 2 -3.62 39.35 -12.28
N SER A 3 -2.38 39.45 -12.76
CA SER A 3 -1.58 38.35 -13.25
C SER A 3 -0.96 37.63 -12.04
N TYR A 4 -1.40 36.41 -11.73
CA TYR A 4 -0.73 35.57 -10.76
C TYR A 4 0.30 34.71 -11.48
N ALA A 5 1.55 35.09 -11.31
CA ALA A 5 2.67 34.27 -11.74
C ALA A 5 2.77 33.04 -10.80
N VAL A 6 2.38 31.89 -11.31
CA VAL A 6 2.61 30.60 -10.65
C VAL A 6 4.09 30.28 -10.75
N LYS A 7 4.82 30.40 -9.64
CA LYS A 7 6.18 29.88 -9.52
C LYS A 7 6.10 28.36 -9.37
N ALA A 8 6.37 27.66 -10.45
CA ALA A 8 6.65 26.23 -10.40
C ALA A 8 7.95 26.00 -9.61
N VAL A 9 7.84 25.49 -8.40
CA VAL A 9 8.97 25.00 -7.61
C VAL A 9 9.24 23.58 -8.06
N LEU A 10 10.19 23.42 -8.96
CA LEU A 10 10.80 22.14 -9.29
C LEU A 10 11.62 21.67 -8.08
N PHE A 11 11.08 20.79 -7.27
CA PHE A 11 11.85 20.01 -6.31
C PHE A 11 12.49 18.82 -7.03
N CYS A 12 13.63 19.04 -7.67
CA CYS A 12 14.57 17.97 -7.94
C CYS A 12 15.22 17.55 -6.62
N SER A 13 14.66 16.59 -5.94
CA SER A 13 15.33 15.92 -4.84
C SER A 13 16.33 14.92 -5.41
N ALA A 14 17.53 15.40 -5.72
CA ALA A 14 18.68 14.53 -5.87
C ALA A 14 18.99 13.93 -4.51
N VAL A 15 18.65 12.67 -4.31
CA VAL A 15 19.09 11.89 -3.15
C VAL A 15 20.58 11.63 -3.33
N HIS A 16 21.39 12.47 -2.68
CA HIS A 16 22.80 12.19 -2.48
C HIS A 16 22.93 11.07 -1.45
N LEU A 17 23.25 9.88 -1.93
CA LEU A 17 23.81 8.81 -1.12
C LEU A 17 25.22 9.21 -0.69
N ALA A 18 25.34 9.81 0.49
CA ALA A 18 26.61 9.97 1.15
C ALA A 18 26.41 9.79 2.66
N GLY A 19 27.00 8.74 3.18
CA GLY A 19 27.37 8.74 4.59
C GLY A 19 26.90 7.55 5.42
N GLY A 20 27.79 6.57 5.54
CA GLY A 20 28.08 5.94 6.82
C GLY A 20 27.10 4.91 7.34
N SER A 21 27.18 3.69 6.83
CA SER A 21 26.69 2.52 7.56
C SER A 21 27.63 2.22 8.71
N PRO A 22 27.15 2.10 9.97
CA PRO A 22 27.91 1.32 10.97
C PRO A 22 27.79 -0.15 10.58
N LEU A 23 28.95 -0.75 10.46
CA LEU A 23 29.21 -2.16 10.26
C LEU A 23 28.38 -3.03 11.24
N LEU A 24 27.32 -3.66 10.76
CA LEU A 24 26.86 -4.93 11.27
C LEU A 24 27.53 -6.02 10.41
N SER A 25 28.81 -6.21 10.66
CA SER A 25 29.56 -7.39 10.27
C SER A 25 29.03 -8.57 11.07
N GLY A 26 28.25 -9.39 10.45
CA GLY A 26 27.78 -10.62 11.05
C GLY A 26 26.68 -11.27 10.22
N SER A 27 27.05 -12.30 9.49
CA SER A 27 26.18 -13.36 8.97
C SER A 27 25.67 -13.34 7.52
N VAL A 28 26.18 -12.52 6.61
CA VAL A 28 25.89 -12.76 5.18
C VAL A 28 26.77 -13.86 4.57
N ASP A 29 27.93 -14.15 5.14
CA ASP A 29 28.81 -15.19 4.63
C ASP A 29 28.36 -16.63 4.95
N ALA A 30 27.53 -16.82 5.97
CA ALA A 30 27.00 -18.13 6.32
C ALA A 30 25.86 -18.61 5.37
N VAL A 31 25.23 -17.72 4.63
CA VAL A 31 24.15 -18.08 3.69
C VAL A 31 24.70 -18.42 2.30
N LEU A 32 25.86 -17.86 1.94
CA LEU A 32 26.49 -18.13 0.64
C LEU A 32 27.33 -19.41 0.57
N ALA A 33 27.79 -19.90 1.70
CA ALA A 33 28.62 -21.11 1.75
C ALA A 33 27.82 -22.43 1.58
N LYS A 34 26.50 -22.41 1.57
CA LYS A 34 25.65 -23.62 1.44
C LYS A 34 25.09 -23.85 0.01
N ARG A 35 25.70 -23.22 -1.00
CA ARG A 35 25.25 -23.28 -2.40
C ARG A 35 26.07 -24.24 -3.28
N GLN A 36 26.63 -25.29 -2.71
CA GLN A 36 27.26 -26.39 -3.46
C GLN A 36 26.75 -27.73 -2.94
N ASP A 37 25.46 -27.98 -3.09
CA ASP A 37 24.96 -29.34 -3.19
C ASP A 37 23.96 -29.43 -4.34
N TRP A 38 24.39 -30.08 -5.40
CA TRP A 38 23.68 -30.19 -6.66
C TRP A 38 22.74 -31.39 -6.55
N GLY A 39 21.45 -31.13 -6.46
CA GLY A 39 20.49 -32.20 -6.64
C GLY A 39 19.36 -32.24 -5.63
N SER A 40 18.61 -31.12 -5.48
CA SER A 40 17.21 -31.17 -5.08
C SER A 40 16.63 -29.77 -5.24
N SER A 41 15.80 -29.54 -6.22
CA SER A 41 15.02 -28.28 -6.39
C SER A 41 13.92 -28.24 -5.35
N THR A 42 14.27 -28.09 -4.09
CA THR A 42 13.36 -27.57 -3.08
C THR A 42 13.36 -26.05 -3.26
N SER A 43 12.29 -25.52 -3.85
CA SER A 43 11.97 -24.10 -3.80
C SER A 43 11.83 -23.72 -2.32
N VAL A 44 12.92 -23.28 -1.70
CA VAL A 44 12.88 -22.67 -0.37
C VAL A 44 12.17 -21.33 -0.56
N SER A 45 10.88 -21.31 -0.35
CA SER A 45 10.10 -20.07 -0.20
C SER A 45 10.68 -19.40 1.05
N ALA A 46 11.58 -18.43 0.86
CA ALA A 46 12.10 -17.64 1.96
C ALA A 46 10.93 -16.84 2.57
N SER A 47 10.41 -17.33 3.69
CA SER A 47 9.36 -16.62 4.41
C SER A 47 9.90 -15.30 4.94
N VAL A 48 9.28 -14.21 4.54
CA VAL A 48 9.64 -12.86 4.98
C VAL A 48 9.23 -12.70 6.44
N SER A 49 10.08 -12.08 7.27
CA SER A 49 9.70 -11.78 8.65
C SER A 49 8.57 -10.75 8.71
N ALA A 50 7.73 -10.83 9.75
CA ALA A 50 6.61 -9.92 9.93
C ALA A 50 7.02 -8.43 9.98
N GLN A 51 8.19 -8.12 10.53
CA GLN A 51 8.72 -6.75 10.56
C GLN A 51 9.07 -6.22 9.17
N VAL A 52 9.72 -7.04 8.33
CA VAL A 52 10.08 -6.67 6.96
C VAL A 52 8.82 -6.47 6.12
N MET A 53 7.79 -7.31 6.32
CA MET A 53 6.49 -7.15 5.69
C MET A 53 5.84 -5.81 6.08
N VAL A 54 5.82 -5.44 7.36
CA VAL A 54 5.28 -4.14 7.83
C VAL A 54 6.06 -2.97 7.24
N GLN A 55 7.39 -3.06 7.14
CA GLN A 55 8.20 -2.03 6.47
C GLN A 55 7.82 -1.88 4.99
N GLY A 56 7.62 -2.99 4.29
CA GLY A 56 7.14 -2.96 2.90
C GLY A 56 5.81 -2.20 2.77
N TRP A 57 4.82 -2.57 3.57
CA TRP A 57 3.53 -1.87 3.58
C TRP A 57 3.62 -0.41 4.04
N SER A 58 4.59 -0.06 4.92
CA SER A 58 4.85 1.34 5.28
C SER A 58 5.32 2.16 4.08
N MET A 59 6.19 1.61 3.23
CA MET A 59 6.59 2.28 1.99
C MET A 59 5.41 2.50 1.04
N ALA A 60 4.48 1.53 0.95
CA ALA A 60 3.26 1.69 0.17
C ALA A 60 2.35 2.78 0.76
N ALA A 61 2.23 2.86 2.09
CA ALA A 61 1.45 3.90 2.77
C ALA A 61 2.08 5.29 2.60
N ASP A 62 3.40 5.39 2.57
CA ASP A 62 4.11 6.65 2.30
C ASP A 62 3.91 7.10 0.84
N ALA A 63 3.96 6.16 -0.12
CA ALA A 63 3.65 6.45 -1.51
C ALA A 63 2.20 6.91 -1.70
N ALA A 64 1.24 6.31 -0.97
CA ALA A 64 -0.15 6.78 -0.96
C ALA A 64 -0.25 8.21 -0.42
N GLY A 65 0.46 8.55 0.67
CA GLY A 65 0.49 9.90 1.21
C GLY A 65 1.09 10.94 0.23
N GLN A 66 2.13 10.57 -0.50
CA GLN A 66 2.71 11.42 -1.55
C GLN A 66 1.72 11.62 -2.70
N CYS A 67 1.06 10.55 -3.16
CA CYS A 67 0.02 10.64 -4.18
C CYS A 67 -1.14 11.51 -3.71
N GLN A 68 -1.63 11.34 -2.47
CA GLN A 68 -2.66 12.16 -1.86
C GLN A 68 -2.30 13.65 -1.93
N SER A 69 -1.09 14.03 -1.55
CA SER A 69 -0.64 15.41 -1.57
C SER A 69 -0.70 16.03 -2.98
N VAL A 70 -0.43 15.24 -4.03
CA VAL A 70 -0.53 15.69 -5.43
C VAL A 70 -1.99 15.96 -5.82
N PHE A 71 -2.91 15.08 -5.39
CA PHE A 71 -4.35 15.23 -5.64
C PHE A 71 -4.92 16.43 -4.88
N GLU A 72 -4.60 16.58 -3.60
CA GLU A 72 -5.03 17.73 -2.77
C GLU A 72 -4.48 19.07 -3.27
N ALA A 73 -3.29 19.07 -3.90
CA ALA A 73 -2.73 20.24 -4.55
C ALA A 73 -3.40 20.58 -5.88
N HIS A 74 -4.42 19.84 -6.31
CA HIS A 74 -5.10 20.03 -7.59
C HIS A 74 -4.16 20.09 -8.79
N ALA A 75 -3.18 19.16 -8.81
CA ALA A 75 -2.20 19.07 -9.89
C ALA A 75 -2.85 18.79 -11.25
N SER A 76 -2.12 19.01 -12.34
CA SER A 76 -2.61 18.66 -13.68
C SER A 76 -2.87 17.15 -13.79
N VAL A 77 -3.75 16.75 -14.73
CA VAL A 77 -4.11 15.34 -14.99
C VAL A 77 -2.87 14.47 -15.15
N ASP A 78 -1.86 14.93 -15.90
CA ASP A 78 -0.67 14.14 -16.19
C ASP A 78 0.20 13.94 -14.93
N VAL A 79 0.40 14.98 -14.13
CA VAL A 79 1.15 14.90 -12.87
C VAL A 79 0.43 13.99 -11.86
N ALA A 80 -0.88 14.12 -11.74
CA ALA A 80 -1.68 13.27 -10.87
C ALA A 80 -1.68 11.80 -11.35
N PHE A 81 -1.72 11.57 -12.67
CA PHE A 81 -1.67 10.25 -13.25
C PHE A 81 -0.31 9.56 -13.01
N GLU A 82 0.78 10.30 -13.14
CA GLU A 82 2.12 9.80 -12.81
C GLU A 82 2.21 9.43 -11.32
N ALA A 83 1.71 10.29 -10.43
CA ALA A 83 1.66 10.01 -8.99
C ALA A 83 0.81 8.77 -8.66
N ALA A 84 -0.36 8.62 -9.28
CA ALA A 84 -1.22 7.44 -9.11
C ALA A 84 -0.53 6.16 -9.60
N THR A 85 0.11 6.21 -10.77
CA THR A 85 0.86 5.08 -11.34
C THR A 85 2.03 4.67 -10.44
N SER A 86 2.76 5.64 -9.90
CA SER A 86 3.87 5.41 -8.97
C SER A 86 3.38 4.76 -7.67
N PHE A 87 2.28 5.26 -7.09
CA PHE A 87 1.65 4.66 -5.91
C PHE A 87 1.24 3.20 -6.18
N VAL A 88 0.52 2.95 -7.27
CA VAL A 88 0.06 1.61 -7.64
C VAL A 88 1.23 0.66 -7.89
N SER A 89 2.28 1.13 -8.57
CA SER A 89 3.50 0.35 -8.78
C SER A 89 4.16 -0.05 -7.46
N ARG A 90 4.23 0.87 -6.49
CA ARG A 90 4.78 0.57 -5.16
C ARG A 90 3.96 -0.47 -4.41
N VAL A 91 2.62 -0.37 -4.44
CA VAL A 91 1.76 -1.39 -3.80
C VAL A 91 1.94 -2.76 -4.45
N ASN A 92 2.01 -2.82 -5.78
CA ASN A 92 2.22 -4.06 -6.51
C ASN A 92 3.62 -4.67 -6.25
N GLU A 93 4.64 -3.84 -6.11
CA GLU A 93 5.99 -4.27 -5.70
C GLU A 93 5.94 -4.91 -4.30
N VAL A 94 5.35 -4.23 -3.32
CA VAL A 94 5.18 -4.75 -1.95
C VAL A 94 4.37 -6.05 -1.96
N ASN A 95 3.29 -6.10 -2.74
CA ASN A 95 2.45 -7.29 -2.89
C ASN A 95 3.26 -8.49 -3.43
N SER A 96 4.12 -8.26 -4.42
CA SER A 96 4.94 -9.32 -5.01
C SER A 96 6.09 -9.79 -4.11
N GLN A 97 6.72 -8.87 -3.39
CA GLN A 97 7.88 -9.17 -2.53
C GLN A 97 7.48 -9.78 -1.19
N TYR A 98 6.35 -9.34 -0.62
CA TYR A 98 5.94 -9.67 0.74
C TYR A 98 4.62 -10.43 0.80
N GLY A 99 4.17 -11.01 -0.29
CA GLY A 99 2.91 -11.74 -0.39
C GLY A 99 2.77 -12.92 0.57
N GLN A 100 3.89 -13.46 1.07
CA GLN A 100 3.91 -14.53 2.07
C GLN A 100 4.73 -14.10 3.28
N CYS A 101 4.11 -14.17 4.46
CA CYS A 101 4.72 -13.81 5.73
C CYS A 101 4.75 -15.00 6.69
N ALA A 102 5.89 -15.26 7.29
CA ALA A 102 5.99 -16.10 8.49
C ALA A 102 5.74 -15.21 9.72
N CYS A 103 4.46 -14.90 9.97
CA CYS A 103 4.08 -13.89 10.97
C CYS A 103 3.92 -14.46 12.39
N ASN A 104 4.17 -15.75 12.60
CA ASN A 104 4.04 -16.43 13.90
C ASN A 104 5.30 -16.25 14.75
N GLY A 105 5.25 -15.43 15.81
CA GLY A 105 6.39 -15.22 16.69
C GLY A 105 6.03 -14.41 17.94
N PRO A 106 6.93 -14.33 18.93
CA PRO A 106 6.70 -13.65 20.21
C PRO A 106 6.45 -12.14 20.08
N SER A 107 6.82 -11.53 18.94
CA SER A 107 6.57 -10.10 18.65
C SER A 107 5.25 -9.84 17.94
N ALA A 108 4.38 -10.85 17.78
CA ALA A 108 3.18 -10.76 16.97
C ALA A 108 2.25 -9.58 17.37
N ALA A 109 2.08 -9.30 18.66
CA ALA A 109 1.20 -8.22 19.13
C ALA A 109 1.70 -6.82 18.70
N VAL A 110 3.01 -6.55 18.82
CA VAL A 110 3.61 -5.27 18.40
C VAL A 110 3.53 -5.10 16.89
N VAL A 111 3.86 -6.16 16.15
CA VAL A 111 3.78 -6.18 14.69
C VAL A 111 2.35 -6.00 14.21
N SER A 112 1.37 -6.63 14.88
CA SER A 112 -0.07 -6.48 14.57
C SER A 112 -0.53 -5.03 14.69
N ALA A 113 -0.15 -4.34 15.78
CA ALA A 113 -0.51 -2.94 15.98
C ALA A 113 0.14 -2.02 14.93
N GLN A 114 1.41 -2.24 14.61
CA GLN A 114 2.13 -1.49 13.58
C GLN A 114 1.52 -1.73 12.18
N PHE A 115 1.18 -2.97 11.86
CA PHE A 115 0.53 -3.33 10.61
C PHE A 115 -0.83 -2.64 10.47
N GLN A 116 -1.68 -2.71 11.50
CA GLN A 116 -2.98 -2.03 11.49
C GLN A 116 -2.84 -0.51 11.29
N ALA A 117 -1.90 0.14 11.99
CA ALA A 117 -1.64 1.56 11.83
C ALA A 117 -1.19 1.91 10.40
N THR A 118 -0.31 1.09 9.83
CA THR A 118 0.19 1.24 8.47
C THR A 118 -0.92 1.10 7.42
N ILE A 119 -1.75 0.07 7.54
CA ILE A 119 -2.85 -0.17 6.61
C ILE A 119 -3.95 0.90 6.78
N THR A 120 -4.19 1.38 8.00
CA THR A 120 -5.10 2.52 8.23
C THR A 120 -4.63 3.76 7.48
N LYS A 121 -3.33 4.09 7.58
CA LYS A 121 -2.74 5.22 6.85
C LYS A 121 -2.91 5.05 5.34
N LEU A 122 -2.57 3.87 4.81
CA LEU A 122 -2.70 3.54 3.40
C LEU A 122 -4.14 3.76 2.90
N PHE A 123 -5.12 3.17 3.57
CA PHE A 123 -6.52 3.27 3.16
C PHE A 123 -7.08 4.69 3.27
N ARG A 124 -6.73 5.44 4.31
CA ARG A 124 -7.17 6.83 4.45
C ARG A 124 -6.63 7.71 3.33
N SER A 125 -5.33 7.61 3.05
CA SER A 125 -4.74 8.34 1.92
C SER A 125 -5.40 7.94 0.60
N TRP A 126 -5.63 6.65 0.40
CA TRP A 126 -6.27 6.17 -0.82
C TRP A 126 -7.72 6.66 -0.94
N GLN A 127 -8.50 6.65 0.13
CA GLN A 127 -9.85 7.22 0.14
C GLN A 127 -9.87 8.68 -0.29
N VAL A 128 -8.96 9.51 0.22
CA VAL A 128 -8.83 10.92 -0.19
C VAL A 128 -8.47 11.03 -1.67
N ILE A 129 -7.54 10.21 -2.16
CA ILE A 129 -7.18 10.17 -3.59
C ILE A 129 -8.39 9.85 -4.45
N LEU A 130 -9.18 8.82 -4.08
CA LEU A 130 -10.38 8.42 -4.83
C LEU A 130 -11.42 9.53 -4.83
N GLN A 131 -11.71 10.13 -3.68
CA GLN A 131 -12.68 11.20 -3.55
C GLN A 131 -12.27 12.43 -4.36
N THR A 132 -11.07 12.98 -4.11
CA THR A 132 -10.58 14.17 -4.80
C THR A 132 -10.44 13.93 -6.30
N GLY A 133 -9.97 12.74 -6.70
CA GLY A 133 -9.80 12.40 -8.10
C GLY A 133 -11.11 12.31 -8.88
N GLN A 134 -12.16 11.74 -8.29
CA GLN A 134 -13.49 11.69 -8.90
C GLN A 134 -14.08 13.08 -9.09
N GLU A 135 -13.91 13.96 -8.09
CA GLU A 135 -14.43 15.33 -8.14
C GLU A 135 -13.67 16.20 -9.15
N GLN A 136 -12.37 16.02 -9.26
CA GLN A 136 -11.48 16.93 -9.98
C GLN A 136 -11.29 16.56 -11.46
N TYR A 137 -11.12 15.26 -11.78
CA TYR A 137 -10.65 14.85 -13.11
C TYR A 137 -11.73 14.35 -14.06
N GLY A 138 -13.00 14.31 -13.62
CA GLY A 138 -14.16 14.06 -14.50
C GLY A 138 -14.00 12.87 -15.43
N ASN A 139 -13.95 13.13 -16.75
CA ASN A 139 -13.85 12.06 -17.75
C ASN A 139 -12.49 11.34 -17.71
N ASP A 140 -11.39 12.04 -17.45
CA ASP A 140 -10.06 11.43 -17.31
C ASP A 140 -10.00 10.45 -16.14
N TRP A 141 -10.81 10.69 -15.10
CA TRP A 141 -10.92 9.75 -13.99
C TRP A 141 -11.36 8.36 -14.46
N ASN A 142 -12.40 8.30 -15.27
CA ASN A 142 -12.94 7.03 -15.74
C ASN A 142 -12.05 6.33 -16.78
N THR A 143 -11.38 7.09 -17.63
CA THR A 143 -10.61 6.57 -18.76
C THR A 143 -9.16 6.25 -18.41
N ARG A 144 -8.53 7.00 -17.52
CA ARG A 144 -7.12 6.88 -17.16
C ARG A 144 -6.90 6.33 -15.76
N PHE A 145 -7.50 6.93 -14.73
CA PHE A 145 -7.21 6.60 -13.34
C PHE A 145 -7.87 5.32 -12.86
N LYS A 146 -9.15 5.14 -13.16
CA LYS A 146 -9.91 3.97 -12.72
C LYS A 146 -9.24 2.62 -13.08
N PRO A 147 -8.76 2.38 -14.32
CA PRO A 147 -8.05 1.14 -14.66
C PRO A 147 -6.77 0.92 -13.85
N VAL A 148 -6.04 2.01 -13.55
CA VAL A 148 -4.82 1.96 -12.73
C VAL A 148 -5.15 1.47 -11.33
N PHE A 149 -6.16 2.06 -10.66
CA PHE A 149 -6.56 1.64 -9.31
C PHE A 149 -7.17 0.24 -9.27
N GLN A 150 -7.89 -0.21 -10.31
CA GLN A 150 -8.42 -1.57 -10.40
C GLN A 150 -7.33 -2.63 -10.34
N SER A 151 -6.14 -2.33 -10.82
CA SER A 151 -4.98 -3.25 -10.79
C SER A 151 -4.50 -3.56 -9.37
N LEU A 152 -4.99 -2.85 -8.34
CA LEU A 152 -4.67 -3.10 -6.93
C LEU A 152 -5.51 -4.21 -6.29
N SER A 153 -6.52 -4.76 -6.97
CA SER A 153 -7.38 -5.83 -6.44
C SER A 153 -6.59 -7.01 -5.84
N PRO A 154 -5.48 -7.52 -6.43
CA PRO A 154 -4.70 -8.60 -5.83
C PRO A 154 -4.06 -8.22 -4.48
N ALA A 155 -3.71 -6.96 -4.28
CA ALA A 155 -3.10 -6.50 -3.04
C ALA A 155 -4.04 -6.63 -1.84
N PHE A 156 -5.36 -6.49 -2.04
CA PHE A 156 -6.35 -6.72 -0.97
C PHE A 156 -6.36 -8.16 -0.50
N VAL A 157 -6.24 -9.12 -1.42
CA VAL A 157 -6.17 -10.54 -1.06
C VAL A 157 -4.93 -10.82 -0.22
N THR A 158 -3.80 -10.25 -0.59
CA THR A 158 -2.56 -10.36 0.19
C THR A 158 -2.70 -9.71 1.56
N MET A 159 -3.27 -8.50 1.65
CA MET A 159 -3.55 -7.86 2.94
C MET A 159 -4.43 -8.74 3.83
N LYS A 160 -5.51 -9.32 3.28
CA LYS A 160 -6.37 -10.28 4.01
C LYS A 160 -5.55 -11.43 4.61
N ASN A 161 -4.64 -12.02 3.82
CA ASN A 161 -3.80 -13.10 4.28
C ASN A 161 -2.87 -12.66 5.42
N HIS A 162 -2.33 -11.43 5.36
CA HIS A 162 -1.53 -10.87 6.45
C HIS A 162 -2.35 -10.61 7.71
N PHE A 163 -3.59 -10.08 7.58
CA PHE A 163 -4.49 -9.94 8.72
C PHE A 163 -4.75 -11.29 9.40
N ALA A 164 -5.05 -12.32 8.60
CA ALA A 164 -5.25 -13.68 9.12
C ALA A 164 -3.99 -14.23 9.80
N SER A 165 -2.81 -14.05 9.19
CA SER A 165 -1.52 -14.54 9.75
C SER A 165 -1.16 -13.84 11.06
N LEU A 166 -1.59 -12.60 11.25
CA LEU A 166 -1.37 -11.81 12.47
C LEU A 166 -2.51 -11.97 13.49
N ASN A 167 -3.49 -12.84 13.23
CA ASN A 167 -4.70 -13.04 14.04
C ASN A 167 -5.50 -11.74 14.27
N ILE A 168 -5.56 -10.87 13.25
CA ILE A 168 -6.33 -9.63 13.31
C ILE A 168 -7.69 -9.85 12.63
N ASP A 169 -8.77 -9.49 13.33
CA ASP A 169 -10.11 -9.48 12.73
C ASP A 169 -10.22 -8.33 11.72
N LEU A 170 -10.19 -8.68 10.44
CA LEU A 170 -10.25 -7.72 9.35
C LEU A 170 -11.59 -6.98 9.28
N ALA A 171 -12.70 -7.66 9.61
CA ALA A 171 -14.03 -7.04 9.59
C ALA A 171 -14.16 -5.99 10.71
N ALA A 172 -13.70 -6.32 11.91
CA ALA A 172 -13.64 -5.37 13.02
C ALA A 172 -12.71 -4.20 12.68
N PHE A 173 -11.53 -4.47 12.10
CA PHE A 173 -10.60 -3.43 11.67
C PHE A 173 -11.23 -2.45 10.66
N LEU A 174 -11.90 -2.95 9.62
CA LEU A 174 -12.52 -2.10 8.60
C LEU A 174 -13.65 -1.24 9.17
N ARG A 175 -14.42 -1.76 10.12
CA ARG A 175 -15.47 -0.98 10.81
C ARG A 175 -14.89 0.19 11.61
N VAL A 176 -13.77 -0.03 12.31
CA VAL A 176 -13.12 1.01 13.13
C VAL A 176 -12.43 2.07 12.26
N THR A 177 -11.96 1.71 11.09
CA THR A 177 -11.28 2.66 10.17
C THR A 177 -12.22 3.64 9.50
N LEU A 178 -13.54 3.43 9.57
CA LEU A 178 -14.58 4.28 8.98
C LEU A 178 -14.35 4.57 7.48
N LEU A 179 -13.95 3.56 6.73
CA LEU A 179 -13.73 3.69 5.29
C LEU A 179 -15.05 3.77 4.54
N ASP A 180 -15.12 4.68 3.58
CA ASP A 180 -16.21 4.71 2.62
C ASP A 180 -15.98 3.65 1.52
N LEU A 181 -16.57 2.48 1.69
CA LEU A 181 -16.42 1.37 0.75
C LEU A 181 -17.03 1.67 -0.63
N ASN A 182 -17.95 2.64 -0.73
CA ASN A 182 -18.54 3.02 -2.01
C ASN A 182 -17.53 3.70 -2.93
N LEU A 183 -16.55 4.43 -2.37
CA LEU A 183 -15.48 5.03 -3.17
C LEU A 183 -14.63 3.96 -3.86
N PHE A 184 -14.34 2.86 -3.17
CA PHE A 184 -13.61 1.74 -3.74
C PHE A 184 -14.43 0.98 -4.76
N LEU A 185 -15.73 0.81 -4.50
CA LEU A 185 -16.66 0.18 -5.45
C LEU A 185 -16.79 1.02 -6.73
N ALA A 186 -16.80 2.34 -6.63
CA ALA A 186 -16.87 3.24 -7.79
C ALA A 186 -15.69 3.07 -8.76
N VAL A 187 -14.52 2.69 -8.26
CA VAL A 187 -13.37 2.33 -9.11
C VAL A 187 -13.33 0.84 -9.48
N GLY A 188 -14.37 0.07 -9.13
CA GLY A 188 -14.49 -1.35 -9.47
C GLY A 188 -13.76 -2.29 -8.51
N ILE A 189 -13.43 -1.82 -7.30
CA ILE A 189 -12.85 -2.64 -6.23
C ILE A 189 -13.93 -2.95 -5.21
N ASP A 190 -14.55 -4.12 -5.33
CA ASP A 190 -15.51 -4.59 -4.33
C ASP A 190 -14.76 -5.24 -3.17
N ILE A 191 -14.49 -4.43 -2.15
CA ILE A 191 -13.77 -4.88 -0.94
C ILE A 191 -14.52 -6.03 -0.24
N ASN A 192 -15.85 -6.01 -0.21
CA ASN A 192 -16.62 -7.08 0.43
C ASN A 192 -16.40 -8.43 -0.26
N VAL A 193 -16.46 -8.43 -1.59
CA VAL A 193 -16.24 -9.64 -2.39
C VAL A 193 -14.78 -10.09 -2.28
N LEU A 194 -13.82 -9.18 -2.45
CA LEU A 194 -12.39 -9.50 -2.41
C LEU A 194 -11.96 -10.09 -1.06
N LEU A 195 -12.50 -9.55 0.01
CA LEU A 195 -12.17 -10.00 1.36
C LEU A 195 -13.09 -11.12 1.88
N GLY A 196 -14.14 -11.48 1.13
CA GLY A 196 -15.14 -12.47 1.57
C GLY A 196 -15.88 -12.02 2.82
N LEU A 197 -16.15 -10.71 2.93
CA LEU A 197 -16.83 -10.12 4.07
C LEU A 197 -18.32 -9.97 3.74
N ASN A 198 -19.18 -10.33 4.69
CA ASN A 198 -20.62 -10.03 4.63
C ASN A 198 -20.90 -8.70 5.34
N LEU A 199 -20.23 -7.62 4.90
CA LEU A 199 -20.49 -6.29 5.42
C LEU A 199 -21.68 -5.71 4.66
N SER A 200 -22.80 -5.53 5.36
CA SER A 200 -23.97 -4.85 4.80
C SER A 200 -23.62 -3.37 4.63
N ILE A 201 -23.59 -2.88 3.39
CA ILE A 201 -23.28 -1.47 3.06
C ILE A 201 -24.29 -0.51 3.75
N GLY A 202 -25.48 -1.00 4.09
CA GLY A 202 -26.51 -0.24 4.80
C GLY A 202 -26.36 -0.18 6.33
N GLY A 203 -25.49 -0.99 6.95
CA GLY A 203 -25.33 -1.05 8.41
C GLY A 203 -24.39 -0.01 9.02
N LEU A 204 -23.69 0.75 8.21
CA LEU A 204 -22.78 1.81 8.68
C LEU A 204 -23.43 3.20 8.74
N LEU A 205 -24.69 3.33 8.33
CA LEU A 205 -25.40 4.61 8.28
C LEU A 205 -26.50 4.75 9.34
N THR A 206 -26.62 3.82 10.29
CA THR A 206 -27.58 3.96 11.39
C THR A 206 -26.89 3.74 12.74
N LEU A 207 -26.30 4.79 13.26
CA LEU A 207 -26.18 5.13 14.66
C LEU A 207 -26.31 6.64 14.81
#